data_94f012cdff3a8aee38935def4192f6d5
#
_entry.id   94f012cdff3a8aee38935def4192f6d5
#
_cell.length_a   1.000
_cell.length_b   1.000
_cell.length_c   1.000
_cell.angle_alpha   90.00
_cell.angle_beta   90.00
_cell.angle_gamma   90.00
#
_symmetry.space_group_name_H-M   'P 1'
#
loop_
_entity.id
_entity.type
_entity.pdbx_description
1 polymer ?
#
loop_
_entity_poly.entity_id
_entity_poly.type
_entity_poly.pdbx_seq_one_letter_code
_entity_poly.pdbx_strand_id
1 'polypeptide(L)'
;MKSASCRKTLFWNLMATVGLLLIGGVPCAGQSNSIGSVGSAPKTKIILDTDIGDDVDDAFALGLALQSPEIEIVGVTTAWGDTALRARMVRRMLLEAGRAAIPVAEGIVTKSPTTFSQARWAEAGPAAKERIDAVEFLLSEIRKNPGGLTLVAIGPLTNVGAAIERDAATFRKLKRVVLMGGSVRKGYGDLGYEPDRGPMAEYNIKCDVAAAQKLVASGVAIFMMPLDSTQLKLDEVKRDVLFHKNTVLTGELAELTAEWGHNTPTLFDAMAVAYAIEPKLCPVTKLRIEVDEAGFTREVKGEPNASACLESDAEKFFRFAMPRWMKPTAPAK
;
A
#
# COMPACT_ATOMS: atom_id res chain seq x y z
N MET A 1 -35.32 56.78 22.28
CA MET A 1 -36.24 56.69 23.45
C MET A 1 -35.89 55.43 24.22
N LYS A 2 -35.40 55.64 25.47
CA LYS A 2 -35.61 54.90 26.74
C LYS A 2 -35.40 53.37 26.70
N SER A 3 -34.72 52.69 27.61
CA SER A 3 -34.04 53.06 28.88
C SER A 3 -33.32 51.82 29.40
N ALA A 4 -32.25 52.10 30.07
CA ALA A 4 -31.47 51.20 30.91
C ALA A 4 -32.26 50.52 32.02
N SER A 5 -31.76 49.40 32.50
CA SER A 5 -31.78 49.12 33.94
C SER A 5 -30.69 48.14 34.36
N CYS A 6 -29.91 48.65 35.28
CA CYS A 6 -28.82 48.04 36.06
C CYS A 6 -29.40 47.49 37.39
N ARG A 7 -28.87 46.40 37.95
CA ARG A 7 -28.76 46.11 39.41
C ARG A 7 -27.82 44.92 39.57
N LYS A 8 -26.58 45.10 40.03
CA LYS A 8 -26.02 45.24 41.39
C LYS A 8 -26.15 43.97 42.27
N THR A 9 -25.01 43.35 42.43
CA THR A 9 -24.31 42.86 43.66
C THR A 9 -25.07 42.25 44.80
N LEU A 10 -24.56 41.08 45.27
CA LEU A 10 -24.34 40.88 46.71
C LEU A 10 -23.15 39.91 46.98
N PHE A 11 -22.18 40.42 47.71
CA PHE A 11 -21.08 39.70 48.42
C PHE A 11 -21.63 38.94 49.62
N TRP A 12 -21.12 37.75 49.90
CA TRP A 12 -21.05 37.24 51.26
C TRP A 12 -19.74 36.48 51.50
N ASN A 13 -18.93 37.12 52.36
CA ASN A 13 -17.83 36.51 53.09
C ASN A 13 -18.36 35.65 54.21
N LEU A 14 -17.80 34.47 54.44
CA LEU A 14 -17.83 33.86 55.75
C LEU A 14 -16.47 33.20 56.03
N MET A 15 -15.77 33.77 56.98
CA MET A 15 -14.63 33.17 57.65
C MET A 15 -15.10 32.10 58.62
N ALA A 16 -14.44 30.96 58.75
CA ALA A 16 -14.31 30.21 59.99
C ALA A 16 -13.19 29.23 59.95
N THR A 17 -12.19 29.52 60.76
CA THR A 17 -11.48 28.74 61.81
C THR A 17 -10.65 27.50 61.41
N VAL A 18 -9.36 27.67 61.72
CA VAL A 18 -8.27 26.72 61.80
C VAL A 18 -8.56 25.64 62.84
N GLY A 19 -8.40 24.39 62.44
CA GLY A 19 -8.32 23.24 63.33
C GLY A 19 -7.10 22.40 62.92
N LEU A 20 -6.03 22.53 63.70
CA LEU A 20 -4.78 21.80 63.58
C LEU A 20 -4.92 20.41 64.22
N LEU A 21 -4.96 19.34 63.41
CA LEU A 21 -4.87 17.98 63.92
C LEU A 21 -3.59 17.34 63.33
N LEU A 22 -2.62 17.18 64.18
CA LEU A 22 -1.40 16.36 63.95
C LEU A 22 -1.81 14.88 63.94
N ILE A 23 -1.75 14.23 62.82
CA ILE A 23 -1.79 12.77 62.73
C ILE A 23 -0.53 12.29 62.01
N GLY A 24 0.17 11.37 62.67
CA GLY A 24 1.49 10.87 62.34
C GLY A 24 1.62 10.28 60.93
N GLY A 25 2.74 10.59 60.30
CA GLY A 25 3.12 10.06 59.01
C GLY A 25 3.53 8.59 59.08
N VAL A 26 2.85 7.77 58.31
CA VAL A 26 3.32 6.46 57.89
C VAL A 26 4.00 6.64 56.55
N PRO A 27 5.24 6.25 56.31
CA PRO A 27 5.86 6.33 55.00
C PRO A 27 5.21 5.28 54.09
N CYS A 28 4.34 5.71 53.18
CA CYS A 28 3.88 4.89 52.08
C CYS A 28 5.04 4.76 51.08
N ALA A 29 5.68 3.59 51.05
CA ALA A 29 6.64 3.25 50.02
C ALA A 29 5.90 3.25 48.67
N GLY A 30 6.07 4.31 47.90
CA GLY A 30 5.57 4.42 46.54
C GLY A 30 6.30 3.39 45.68
N GLN A 31 5.64 2.26 45.40
CA GLN A 31 6.01 1.43 44.28
C GLN A 31 5.72 2.24 42.98
N SER A 32 6.79 2.77 42.40
CA SER A 32 6.74 3.25 41.00
C SER A 32 6.48 2.06 40.10
N ASN A 33 5.20 1.83 39.78
CA ASN A 33 4.87 0.99 38.66
C ASN A 33 5.45 1.66 37.38
N SER A 34 6.62 1.20 36.98
CA SER A 34 7.11 1.46 35.62
C SER A 34 6.05 0.92 34.65
N ILE A 35 5.31 1.84 34.03
CA ILE A 35 4.47 1.52 32.88
C ILE A 35 5.46 0.98 31.84
N GLY A 36 5.51 -0.35 31.73
CA GLY A 36 6.29 -1.02 30.72
C GLY A 36 5.90 -0.43 29.37
N SER A 37 6.89 0.01 28.60
CA SER A 37 6.68 0.45 27.23
C SER A 37 5.90 -0.66 26.53
N VAL A 38 4.67 -0.36 26.09
CA VAL A 38 3.91 -1.25 25.21
C VAL A 38 4.74 -1.39 23.95
N GLY A 39 5.48 -2.49 23.84
CA GLY A 39 6.28 -2.79 22.67
C GLY A 39 5.37 -2.75 21.44
N SER A 40 5.68 -1.91 20.47
CA SER A 40 4.94 -1.86 19.21
C SER A 40 4.92 -3.27 18.61
N ALA A 41 3.74 -3.71 18.14
CA ALA A 41 3.62 -4.99 17.45
C ALA A 41 4.68 -5.10 16.33
N PRO A 42 5.25 -6.29 16.08
CA PRO A 42 6.28 -6.45 15.07
C PRO A 42 5.74 -6.03 13.68
N LYS A 43 6.50 -5.20 12.98
CA LYS A 43 6.13 -4.70 11.66
C LYS A 43 6.11 -5.84 10.64
N THR A 44 5.16 -5.78 9.70
CA THR A 44 5.17 -6.67 8.54
C THR A 44 6.26 -6.23 7.57
N LYS A 45 7.24 -7.09 7.31
CA LYS A 45 8.29 -6.84 6.31
C LYS A 45 7.75 -7.08 4.91
N ILE A 46 7.88 -6.09 4.03
CA ILE A 46 7.42 -6.20 2.64
C ILE A 46 8.54 -5.86 1.65
N ILE A 47 8.49 -6.50 0.48
CA ILE A 47 9.04 -5.98 -0.77
C ILE A 47 7.84 -5.59 -1.63
N LEU A 48 7.88 -4.40 -2.23
CA LEU A 48 6.89 -3.93 -3.19
C LEU A 48 7.45 -4.12 -4.60
N ASP A 49 6.77 -4.91 -5.44
CA ASP A 49 7.09 -5.10 -6.87
C ASP A 49 6.05 -4.34 -7.70
N THR A 50 6.47 -3.32 -8.47
CA THR A 50 5.61 -2.27 -9.02
C THR A 50 6.00 -1.93 -10.46
N ASP A 51 5.03 -1.62 -11.32
CA ASP A 51 5.25 -1.03 -12.64
C ASP A 51 4.88 0.46 -12.69
N ILE A 52 5.12 1.15 -11.59
CA ILE A 52 4.85 2.59 -11.39
C ILE A 52 5.27 3.45 -12.59
N GLY A 53 4.37 4.33 -13.03
CA GLY A 53 4.67 5.34 -14.05
C GLY A 53 3.73 5.36 -15.26
N ASP A 54 2.98 4.29 -15.52
CA ASP A 54 1.98 4.23 -16.61
C ASP A 54 0.63 4.73 -16.10
N ASP A 55 0.01 4.04 -15.12
CA ASP A 55 -1.11 4.54 -14.33
C ASP A 55 -0.58 5.21 -13.06
N VAL A 56 -1.43 5.91 -12.33
CA VAL A 56 -1.02 6.67 -11.15
C VAL A 56 -1.22 5.90 -9.84
N ASP A 57 -1.94 4.80 -9.85
CA ASP A 57 -2.36 4.06 -8.66
C ASP A 57 -1.21 3.36 -7.91
N ASP A 58 -0.16 2.93 -8.62
CA ASP A 58 1.12 2.52 -8.01
C ASP A 58 1.72 3.59 -7.09
N ALA A 59 1.68 4.85 -7.52
CA ALA A 59 2.21 5.96 -6.70
C ALA A 59 1.39 6.13 -5.42
N PHE A 60 0.07 5.97 -5.49
CA PHE A 60 -0.79 5.95 -4.30
C PHE A 60 -0.51 4.73 -3.42
N ALA A 61 -0.24 3.56 -4.01
CA ALA A 61 0.13 2.34 -3.29
C ALA A 61 1.46 2.51 -2.54
N LEU A 62 2.50 3.01 -3.22
CA LEU A 62 3.79 3.32 -2.59
C LEU A 62 3.64 4.38 -1.50
N GLY A 63 2.88 5.45 -1.75
CA GLY A 63 2.60 6.50 -0.77
C GLY A 63 1.89 5.95 0.48
N LEU A 64 0.92 5.03 0.31
CA LEU A 64 0.25 4.34 1.42
C LEU A 64 1.24 3.51 2.23
N ALA A 65 2.13 2.76 1.56
CA ALA A 65 3.15 1.97 2.21
C ALA A 65 4.11 2.84 3.04
N LEU A 66 4.57 3.96 2.48
CA LEU A 66 5.49 4.90 3.13
C LEU A 66 4.90 5.55 4.39
N GLN A 67 3.60 5.78 4.42
CA GLN A 67 2.90 6.43 5.53
C GLN A 67 2.31 5.45 6.56
N SER A 68 2.55 4.15 6.40
CA SER A 68 2.01 3.11 7.27
C SER A 68 3.07 2.57 8.23
N PRO A 69 2.99 2.90 9.53
CA PRO A 69 3.98 2.49 10.52
C PRO A 69 3.96 0.98 10.82
N GLU A 70 2.90 0.28 10.43
CA GLU A 70 2.70 -1.15 10.64
C GLU A 70 3.58 -2.03 9.74
N ILE A 71 4.15 -1.44 8.69
CA ILE A 71 5.01 -2.16 7.74
C ILE A 71 6.45 -1.62 7.75
N GLU A 72 7.36 -2.49 7.35
CA GLU A 72 8.76 -2.20 7.06
C GLU A 72 8.99 -2.53 5.59
N ILE A 73 9.26 -1.50 4.78
CA ILE A 73 9.62 -1.69 3.37
C ILE A 73 11.10 -2.09 3.33
N VAL A 74 11.35 -3.36 3.04
CA VAL A 74 12.70 -3.94 2.92
C VAL A 74 13.36 -3.49 1.62
N GLY A 75 12.55 -3.29 0.57
CA GLY A 75 12.97 -2.75 -0.70
C GLY A 75 11.80 -2.62 -1.67
N VAL A 76 12.05 -1.95 -2.78
CA VAL A 76 11.12 -1.82 -3.90
C VAL A 76 11.80 -2.39 -5.15
N THR A 77 11.10 -3.26 -5.87
CA THR A 77 11.52 -3.79 -7.17
C THR A 77 10.64 -3.21 -8.26
N THR A 78 11.21 -2.84 -9.39
CA THR A 78 10.45 -2.33 -10.53
C THR A 78 10.25 -3.42 -11.56
N ALA A 79 9.07 -3.50 -12.15
CA ALA A 79 8.68 -4.51 -13.11
C ALA A 79 8.20 -3.87 -14.41
N TRP A 80 8.31 -4.60 -15.51
CA TRP A 80 7.68 -4.28 -16.79
C TRP A 80 8.13 -2.98 -17.48
N GLY A 81 8.26 -2.99 -18.79
CA GLY A 81 8.67 -1.83 -19.59
C GLY A 81 10.07 -1.33 -19.25
N ASP A 82 10.23 -0.03 -19.12
CA ASP A 82 11.48 0.63 -18.73
C ASP A 82 11.65 0.62 -17.20
N THR A 83 12.17 -0.47 -16.68
CA THR A 83 12.36 -0.66 -15.24
C THR A 83 13.38 0.29 -14.63
N ALA A 84 14.33 0.80 -15.42
CA ALA A 84 15.31 1.78 -14.95
C ALA A 84 14.66 3.16 -14.73
N LEU A 85 13.78 3.59 -15.62
CA LEU A 85 13.03 4.84 -15.46
C LEU A 85 12.02 4.75 -14.28
N ARG A 86 11.33 3.61 -14.15
CA ARG A 86 10.48 3.32 -12.99
C ARG A 86 11.26 3.38 -11.67
N ALA A 87 12.47 2.84 -11.66
CA ALA A 87 13.32 2.89 -10.48
C ALA A 87 13.78 4.33 -10.13
N ARG A 88 13.98 5.21 -11.11
CA ARG A 88 14.24 6.64 -10.86
C ARG A 88 13.04 7.30 -10.21
N MET A 89 11.83 7.00 -10.69
CA MET A 89 10.58 7.48 -10.10
C MET A 89 10.44 7.05 -8.64
N VAL A 90 10.62 5.76 -8.34
CA VAL A 90 10.61 5.24 -6.96
C VAL A 90 11.66 5.94 -6.10
N ARG A 91 12.91 6.07 -6.58
CA ARG A 91 13.98 6.75 -5.82
C ARG A 91 13.64 8.20 -5.50
N ARG A 92 12.97 8.91 -6.42
CA ARG A 92 12.51 10.28 -6.18
C ARG A 92 11.46 10.33 -5.07
N MET A 93 10.41 9.52 -5.13
CA MET A 93 9.40 9.44 -4.06
C MET A 93 10.03 9.09 -2.71
N LEU A 94 10.97 8.14 -2.68
CA LEU A 94 11.68 7.76 -1.46
C LEU A 94 12.54 8.90 -0.91
N LEU A 95 13.22 9.64 -1.78
CA LEU A 95 14.05 10.78 -1.40
C LEU A 95 13.19 11.90 -0.78
N GLU A 96 12.11 12.27 -1.45
CA GLU A 96 11.19 13.32 -1.02
C GLU A 96 10.44 12.92 0.27
N ALA A 97 10.19 11.61 0.46
CA ALA A 97 9.67 11.07 1.73
C ALA A 97 10.70 10.94 2.86
N GLY A 98 11.98 11.32 2.65
CA GLY A 98 13.05 11.12 3.64
C GLY A 98 13.41 9.65 3.89
N ARG A 99 13.16 8.77 2.91
CA ARG A 99 13.35 7.32 2.99
C ARG A 99 14.36 6.78 1.95
N ALA A 100 15.27 7.61 1.47
CA ALA A 100 16.26 7.28 0.43
C ALA A 100 17.16 6.07 0.75
N ALA A 101 17.21 5.62 1.99
CA ALA A 101 17.95 4.43 2.40
C ALA A 101 17.27 3.10 1.98
N ILE A 102 15.99 3.13 1.57
CA ILE A 102 15.29 1.93 1.09
C ILE A 102 15.87 1.51 -0.27
N PRO A 103 16.35 0.26 -0.42
CA PRO A 103 16.88 -0.23 -1.68
C PRO A 103 15.84 -0.22 -2.80
N VAL A 104 16.25 0.17 -4.01
CA VAL A 104 15.44 0.08 -5.22
C VAL A 104 16.17 -0.78 -6.24
N ALA A 105 15.60 -1.91 -6.60
CA ALA A 105 16.14 -2.87 -7.53
C ALA A 105 15.41 -2.83 -8.88
N GLU A 106 16.19 -2.86 -9.95
CA GLU A 106 15.69 -2.77 -11.33
C GLU A 106 15.38 -4.17 -11.87
N GLY A 107 14.14 -4.35 -12.31
CA GLY A 107 13.67 -5.62 -12.82
C GLY A 107 14.01 -5.89 -14.26
N ILE A 108 13.38 -6.93 -14.78
CA ILE A 108 13.55 -7.36 -16.16
C ILE A 108 12.87 -6.34 -17.09
N VAL A 109 13.65 -5.80 -18.01
CA VAL A 109 13.17 -4.89 -19.06
C VAL A 109 12.30 -5.67 -20.06
N THR A 110 11.14 -5.13 -20.38
CA THR A 110 10.22 -5.70 -21.37
C THR A 110 9.73 -4.62 -22.35
N LYS A 111 8.91 -5.00 -23.29
CA LYS A 111 8.17 -4.04 -24.12
C LYS A 111 6.80 -3.82 -23.47
N SER A 112 6.56 -2.61 -23.01
CA SER A 112 5.23 -2.23 -22.53
C SER A 112 4.34 -1.78 -23.71
N PRO A 113 3.08 -2.20 -23.76
CA PRO A 113 2.11 -1.65 -24.72
C PRO A 113 1.54 -0.30 -24.27
N THR A 114 1.76 0.10 -23.02
CA THR A 114 1.27 1.34 -22.42
C THR A 114 2.32 2.44 -22.48
N THR A 115 1.87 3.68 -22.47
CA THR A 115 2.74 4.86 -22.41
C THR A 115 3.13 5.11 -20.96
N PHE A 116 4.41 5.39 -20.73
CA PHE A 116 4.89 5.86 -19.43
C PHE A 116 4.44 7.32 -19.26
N SER A 117 3.23 7.53 -18.75
CA SER A 117 2.58 8.85 -18.68
C SER A 117 3.35 9.84 -17.80
N GLN A 118 4.01 9.34 -16.76
CA GLN A 118 4.73 10.12 -15.74
C GLN A 118 6.25 10.18 -15.99
N ALA A 119 6.68 9.98 -17.26
CA ALA A 119 8.08 9.92 -17.65
C ALA A 119 8.85 11.19 -17.28
N ARG A 120 8.27 12.37 -17.51
CA ARG A 120 8.90 13.65 -17.20
C ARG A 120 9.23 13.79 -15.72
N TRP A 121 8.30 13.39 -14.86
CA TRP A 121 8.51 13.40 -13.40
C TRP A 121 9.58 12.38 -12.99
N ALA A 122 9.54 11.19 -13.58
CA ALA A 122 10.51 10.11 -13.33
C ALA A 122 11.93 10.48 -13.76
N GLU A 123 12.11 11.16 -14.89
CA GLU A 123 13.40 11.61 -15.42
C GLU A 123 14.13 12.60 -14.49
N ALA A 124 13.40 13.34 -13.67
CA ALA A 124 13.97 14.19 -12.64
C ALA A 124 14.47 13.42 -11.41
N GLY A 125 14.11 12.14 -11.28
CA GLY A 125 14.53 11.29 -10.18
C GLY A 125 16.01 10.88 -10.26
N PRO A 126 16.65 10.55 -9.13
CA PRO A 126 18.06 10.19 -9.09
C PRO A 126 18.32 8.85 -9.78
N ALA A 127 19.34 8.82 -10.63
CA ALA A 127 19.84 7.58 -11.20
C ALA A 127 20.54 6.72 -10.13
N ALA A 128 20.54 5.39 -10.31
CA ALA A 128 21.30 4.51 -9.46
C ALA A 128 22.82 4.74 -9.65
N LYS A 129 23.58 4.67 -8.56
CA LYS A 129 25.06 4.57 -8.66
C LYS A 129 25.47 3.20 -9.17
N GLU A 130 24.80 2.17 -8.69
CA GLU A 130 24.96 0.77 -9.12
C GLU A 130 23.58 0.15 -9.30
N ARG A 131 23.44 -0.66 -10.35
CA ARG A 131 22.21 -1.40 -10.62
C ARG A 131 22.11 -2.59 -9.67
N ILE A 132 20.97 -2.70 -9.00
CA ILE A 132 20.60 -3.88 -8.21
C ILE A 132 19.62 -4.69 -9.06
N ASP A 133 19.91 -5.97 -9.31
CA ASP A 133 18.99 -6.87 -10.01
C ASP A 133 17.83 -7.27 -9.12
N ALA A 134 16.60 -7.04 -9.58
CA ALA A 134 15.39 -7.25 -8.77
C ALA A 134 15.17 -8.72 -8.39
N VAL A 135 15.47 -9.66 -9.30
CA VAL A 135 15.25 -11.08 -9.07
C VAL A 135 16.23 -11.60 -8.01
N GLU A 136 17.51 -11.24 -8.11
CA GLU A 136 18.50 -11.62 -7.12
C GLU A 136 18.25 -10.92 -5.78
N PHE A 137 17.88 -9.65 -5.82
CA PHE A 137 17.50 -8.91 -4.61
C PHE A 137 16.34 -9.63 -3.87
N LEU A 138 15.26 -9.95 -4.58
CA LEU A 138 14.10 -10.65 -4.01
C LEU A 138 14.52 -11.98 -3.37
N LEU A 139 15.23 -12.82 -4.10
CA LEU A 139 15.70 -14.13 -3.60
C LEU A 139 16.66 -14.00 -2.42
N SER A 140 17.54 -13.02 -2.45
CA SER A 140 18.47 -12.72 -1.36
C SER A 140 17.72 -12.33 -0.08
N GLU A 141 16.75 -11.42 -0.18
CA GLU A 141 15.96 -10.98 0.98
C GLU A 141 15.06 -12.10 1.55
N ILE A 142 14.53 -13.00 0.69
CA ILE A 142 13.82 -14.19 1.15
C ILE A 142 14.75 -15.13 1.93
N ARG A 143 16.00 -15.33 1.45
CA ARG A 143 17.00 -16.17 2.16
C ARG A 143 17.35 -15.59 3.53
N LYS A 144 17.42 -14.26 3.66
CA LYS A 144 17.68 -13.57 4.94
C LYS A 144 16.49 -13.62 5.91
N ASN A 145 15.26 -13.68 5.39
CA ASN A 145 14.02 -13.59 6.16
C ASN A 145 13.03 -14.73 5.81
N PRO A 146 13.42 -16.01 5.93
CA PRO A 146 12.56 -17.14 5.54
C PRO A 146 11.29 -17.18 6.41
N GLY A 147 10.13 -17.20 5.78
CA GLY A 147 8.82 -17.19 6.45
C GLY A 147 8.42 -15.82 7.04
N GLY A 148 9.27 -14.80 6.95
CA GLY A 148 9.02 -13.47 7.52
C GLY A 148 8.67 -12.39 6.50
N LEU A 149 8.95 -12.61 5.21
CA LEU A 149 8.81 -11.60 4.16
C LEU A 149 7.52 -11.76 3.37
N THR A 150 6.77 -10.69 3.21
CA THR A 150 5.62 -10.59 2.30
C THR A 150 6.06 -9.90 1.01
N LEU A 151 5.81 -10.51 -0.14
CA LEU A 151 5.89 -9.83 -1.43
C LEU A 151 4.53 -9.19 -1.74
N VAL A 152 4.52 -7.89 -1.99
CA VAL A 152 3.34 -7.17 -2.50
C VAL A 152 3.61 -6.88 -3.97
N ALA A 153 3.00 -7.66 -4.86
CA ALA A 153 3.18 -7.55 -6.30
C ALA A 153 1.99 -6.80 -6.91
N ILE A 154 2.26 -5.63 -7.47
CA ILE A 154 1.24 -4.73 -8.02
C ILE A 154 1.46 -4.38 -9.50
N GLY A 155 2.44 -5.01 -10.13
CA GLY A 155 2.67 -4.92 -11.57
C GLY A 155 2.68 -6.29 -12.24
N PRO A 156 2.95 -6.36 -13.56
CA PRO A 156 3.14 -7.62 -14.30
C PRO A 156 4.20 -8.52 -13.67
N LEU A 157 3.94 -9.81 -13.60
CA LEU A 157 4.63 -10.77 -12.74
C LEU A 157 5.99 -11.26 -13.27
N THR A 158 6.62 -10.55 -14.18
CA THR A 158 7.88 -10.97 -14.84
C THR A 158 9.00 -11.27 -13.85
N ASN A 159 9.22 -10.39 -12.87
CA ASN A 159 10.22 -10.62 -11.81
C ASN A 159 9.87 -11.84 -10.96
N VAL A 160 8.58 -12.00 -10.64
CA VAL A 160 8.05 -13.12 -9.85
C VAL A 160 8.26 -14.44 -10.56
N GLY A 161 7.87 -14.51 -11.85
CA GLY A 161 8.07 -15.69 -12.69
C GLY A 161 9.53 -16.09 -12.80
N ALA A 162 10.42 -15.12 -13.01
CA ALA A 162 11.86 -15.35 -13.08
C ALA A 162 12.48 -15.78 -11.73
N ALA A 163 11.99 -15.25 -10.61
CA ALA A 163 12.43 -15.69 -9.29
C ALA A 163 12.02 -17.15 -9.00
N ILE A 164 10.79 -17.53 -9.36
CA ILE A 164 10.32 -18.93 -9.24
C ILE A 164 11.16 -19.86 -10.13
N GLU A 165 11.42 -19.47 -11.36
CA GLU A 165 12.21 -20.26 -12.30
C GLU A 165 13.66 -20.45 -11.83
N ARG A 166 14.25 -19.37 -11.28
CA ARG A 166 15.65 -19.39 -10.80
C ARG A 166 15.81 -20.22 -9.52
N ASP A 167 14.91 -20.07 -8.55
CA ASP A 167 14.98 -20.77 -7.25
C ASP A 167 13.59 -20.88 -6.58
N ALA A 168 12.78 -21.83 -7.08
CA ALA A 168 11.46 -22.10 -6.53
C ALA A 168 11.48 -22.50 -5.05
N ALA A 169 12.55 -23.15 -4.59
CA ALA A 169 12.67 -23.58 -3.20
C ALA A 169 12.85 -22.38 -2.26
N THR A 170 13.63 -21.40 -2.66
CA THR A 170 13.75 -20.12 -1.94
C THR A 170 12.45 -19.33 -2.02
N PHE A 171 11.84 -19.20 -3.21
CA PHE A 171 10.60 -18.43 -3.39
C PHE A 171 9.46 -18.93 -2.47
N ARG A 172 9.33 -20.24 -2.31
CA ARG A 172 8.36 -20.85 -1.38
C ARG A 172 8.56 -20.52 0.09
N LYS A 173 9.71 -19.94 0.47
CA LYS A 173 9.96 -19.45 1.84
C LYS A 173 9.41 -18.07 2.10
N LEU A 174 8.76 -17.41 1.13
CA LEU A 174 7.97 -16.21 1.41
C LEU A 174 6.88 -16.53 2.44
N LYS A 175 6.58 -15.60 3.32
CA LYS A 175 5.42 -15.68 4.21
C LYS A 175 4.12 -15.75 3.39
N ARG A 176 4.04 -14.89 2.36
CA ARG A 176 2.92 -14.81 1.41
C ARG A 176 3.26 -13.89 0.25
N VAL A 177 2.51 -14.02 -0.83
CA VAL A 177 2.39 -13.02 -1.89
C VAL A 177 1.02 -12.34 -1.75
N VAL A 178 0.99 -11.02 -1.73
CA VAL A 178 -0.23 -10.22 -1.87
C VAL A 178 -0.18 -9.63 -3.28
N LEU A 179 -1.13 -10.01 -4.11
CA LEU A 179 -1.14 -9.71 -5.54
C LEU A 179 -2.28 -8.75 -5.88
N MET A 180 -1.99 -7.59 -6.50
CA MET A 180 -2.99 -6.93 -7.32
C MET A 180 -2.94 -7.58 -8.70
N GLY A 181 -4.01 -8.25 -9.08
CA GLY A 181 -4.09 -8.93 -10.37
C GLY A 181 -5.24 -9.90 -10.46
N GLY A 182 -5.67 -10.13 -11.68
CA GLY A 182 -6.75 -11.03 -12.01
C GLY A 182 -8.14 -10.40 -11.98
N SER A 183 -9.06 -11.18 -12.51
CA SER A 183 -10.47 -10.83 -12.65
C SER A 183 -11.25 -12.15 -12.54
N VAL A 184 -11.87 -12.37 -11.38
CA VAL A 184 -12.50 -13.67 -11.06
C VAL A 184 -13.98 -13.68 -11.43
N ARG A 185 -14.71 -12.65 -11.03
CA ARG A 185 -16.17 -12.50 -11.29
C ARG A 185 -16.50 -11.19 -11.97
N LYS A 186 -15.69 -10.12 -11.75
CA LYS A 186 -15.91 -8.78 -12.29
C LYS A 186 -14.73 -8.36 -13.14
N GLY A 187 -15.00 -7.59 -14.21
CA GLY A 187 -14.00 -7.02 -15.10
C GLY A 187 -13.93 -5.51 -15.00
N TYR A 188 -13.15 -4.87 -15.87
CA TYR A 188 -13.00 -3.40 -15.91
C TYR A 188 -14.30 -2.64 -16.21
N GLY A 189 -15.35 -3.29 -16.69
CA GLY A 189 -16.65 -2.66 -16.96
C GLY A 189 -17.34 -2.11 -15.73
N ASP A 190 -17.03 -2.63 -14.54
CA ASP A 190 -17.62 -2.21 -13.26
C ASP A 190 -17.11 -0.86 -12.74
N LEU A 191 -16.32 -0.15 -13.52
CA LEU A 191 -16.00 1.26 -13.26
C LEU A 191 -17.24 2.18 -13.26
N GLY A 192 -18.42 1.64 -13.62
CA GLY A 192 -19.71 2.35 -13.60
C GLY A 192 -19.91 3.26 -14.82
N TYR A 193 -19.06 3.18 -15.82
CA TYR A 193 -19.19 3.90 -17.09
C TYR A 193 -19.80 3.03 -18.21
N GLU A 194 -19.66 1.71 -18.08
CA GLU A 194 -20.19 0.72 -18.99
C GLU A 194 -20.89 -0.42 -18.23
N PRO A 195 -21.78 -1.18 -18.87
CA PRO A 195 -22.35 -2.38 -18.29
C PRO A 195 -21.26 -3.37 -17.90
N ASP A 196 -21.45 -4.08 -16.77
CA ASP A 196 -20.57 -5.18 -16.38
C ASP A 196 -20.50 -6.23 -17.49
N ARG A 197 -19.28 -6.53 -17.93
CA ARG A 197 -19.01 -7.53 -18.98
C ARG A 197 -18.53 -8.85 -18.40
N GLY A 198 -18.50 -8.97 -17.05
CA GLY A 198 -17.95 -10.13 -16.37
C GLY A 198 -16.42 -10.19 -16.41
N PRO A 199 -15.82 -11.33 -16.05
CA PRO A 199 -14.38 -11.47 -15.94
C PRO A 199 -13.64 -11.17 -17.25
N MET A 200 -12.50 -10.50 -17.14
CA MET A 200 -11.64 -10.09 -18.25
C MET A 200 -10.21 -10.58 -18.01
N ALA A 201 -9.39 -10.60 -19.07
CA ALA A 201 -7.94 -10.76 -18.90
C ALA A 201 -7.37 -9.48 -18.31
N GLU A 202 -7.09 -9.49 -17.01
CA GLU A 202 -6.57 -8.37 -16.26
C GLU A 202 -5.11 -8.08 -16.65
N TYR A 203 -4.72 -6.80 -16.62
CA TYR A 203 -3.47 -6.31 -17.19
C TYR A 203 -2.23 -7.00 -16.61
N ASN A 204 -2.06 -7.05 -15.29
CA ASN A 204 -0.88 -7.63 -14.64
C ASN A 204 -0.71 -9.13 -14.95
N ILE A 205 -1.82 -9.84 -15.03
CA ILE A 205 -1.84 -11.26 -15.42
C ILE A 205 -1.58 -11.42 -16.91
N LYS A 206 -2.26 -10.61 -17.74
CA LYS A 206 -2.20 -10.73 -19.19
C LYS A 206 -0.82 -10.38 -19.77
N CYS A 207 -0.13 -9.43 -19.16
CA CYS A 207 1.20 -8.99 -19.59
C CYS A 207 2.26 -10.10 -19.48
N ASP A 208 2.12 -11.01 -18.52
CA ASP A 208 3.02 -12.18 -18.39
C ASP A 208 2.25 -13.40 -17.87
N VAL A 209 1.49 -14.01 -18.78
CA VAL A 209 0.67 -15.20 -18.51
C VAL A 209 1.51 -16.35 -17.93
N ALA A 210 2.69 -16.58 -18.48
CA ALA A 210 3.56 -17.67 -18.04
C ALA A 210 4.06 -17.46 -16.60
N ALA A 211 4.38 -16.23 -16.22
CA ALA A 211 4.75 -15.89 -14.85
C ALA A 211 3.57 -16.06 -13.89
N ALA A 212 2.37 -15.65 -14.30
CA ALA A 212 1.16 -15.83 -13.51
C ALA A 212 0.82 -17.32 -13.29
N GLN A 213 0.95 -18.14 -14.32
CA GLN A 213 0.79 -19.60 -14.23
C GLN A 213 1.82 -20.23 -13.27
N LYS A 214 3.09 -19.79 -13.33
CA LYS A 214 4.14 -20.23 -12.39
C LYS A 214 3.78 -19.83 -10.95
N LEU A 215 3.27 -18.62 -10.72
CA LEU A 215 2.88 -18.16 -9.39
C LEU A 215 1.76 -19.01 -8.80
N VAL A 216 0.66 -19.25 -9.51
CA VAL A 216 -0.48 -20.03 -9.00
C VAL A 216 -0.14 -21.52 -8.79
N ALA A 217 0.92 -22.03 -9.47
CA ALA A 217 1.46 -23.37 -9.29
C ALA A 217 2.59 -23.46 -8.25
N SER A 218 3.09 -22.34 -7.73
CA SER A 218 4.31 -22.29 -6.91
C SER A 218 4.19 -22.95 -5.53
N GLY A 219 2.97 -23.04 -4.98
CA GLY A 219 2.71 -23.52 -3.62
C GLY A 219 2.99 -22.50 -2.52
N VAL A 220 3.33 -21.24 -2.86
CA VAL A 220 3.38 -20.14 -1.88
C VAL A 220 1.95 -19.71 -1.51
N ALA A 221 1.74 -19.17 -0.31
CA ALA A 221 0.45 -18.60 0.08
C ALA A 221 0.15 -17.33 -0.73
N ILE A 222 -0.89 -17.34 -1.57
CA ILE A 222 -1.30 -16.24 -2.44
C ILE A 222 -2.57 -15.61 -1.89
N PHE A 223 -2.55 -14.27 -1.78
CA PHE A 223 -3.70 -13.42 -1.48
C PHE A 223 -3.93 -12.48 -2.66
N MET A 224 -5.00 -12.72 -3.41
CA MET A 224 -5.34 -11.95 -4.61
C MET A 224 -6.30 -10.82 -4.28
N MET A 225 -5.98 -9.64 -4.77
CA MET A 225 -6.85 -8.47 -4.84
C MET A 225 -7.17 -8.23 -6.32
N PRO A 226 -8.15 -8.98 -6.88
CA PRO A 226 -8.49 -8.88 -8.29
C PRO A 226 -9.37 -7.66 -8.57
N LEU A 227 -9.73 -7.42 -9.82
CA LEU A 227 -10.65 -6.34 -10.24
C LEU A 227 -11.97 -6.36 -9.47
N ASP A 228 -12.35 -7.51 -8.95
CA ASP A 228 -13.54 -7.71 -8.12
C ASP A 228 -13.58 -6.78 -6.88
N SER A 229 -12.42 -6.42 -6.35
CA SER A 229 -12.28 -5.68 -5.09
C SER A 229 -11.44 -4.42 -5.17
N THR A 230 -10.82 -4.13 -6.32
CA THR A 230 -9.82 -3.07 -6.43
C THR A 230 -10.31 -1.82 -7.17
N GLN A 231 -11.55 -1.78 -7.64
CA GLN A 231 -12.11 -0.67 -8.40
C GLN A 231 -12.47 0.54 -7.51
N LEU A 232 -11.45 1.10 -6.84
CA LEU A 232 -11.57 2.15 -5.83
C LEU A 232 -11.38 3.53 -6.45
N LYS A 233 -12.47 4.19 -6.85
CA LYS A 233 -12.43 5.50 -7.50
C LYS A 233 -12.04 6.60 -6.53
N LEU A 234 -10.97 7.31 -6.84
CA LEU A 234 -10.62 8.57 -6.18
C LEU A 234 -11.37 9.71 -6.88
N ASP A 235 -12.65 9.89 -6.52
CA ASP A 235 -13.51 10.91 -7.08
C ASP A 235 -13.02 12.34 -6.82
N GLU A 236 -13.66 13.32 -7.44
CA GLU A 236 -13.27 14.73 -7.36
C GLU A 236 -13.22 15.24 -5.91
N VAL A 237 -14.22 14.89 -5.09
CA VAL A 237 -14.28 15.35 -3.70
C VAL A 237 -13.09 14.82 -2.89
N LYS A 238 -12.76 13.54 -3.06
CA LYS A 238 -11.61 12.93 -2.39
C LYS A 238 -10.28 13.52 -2.88
N ARG A 239 -10.15 13.77 -4.20
CA ARG A 239 -8.96 14.44 -4.76
C ARG A 239 -8.77 15.83 -4.19
N ASP A 240 -9.84 16.62 -4.14
CA ASP A 240 -9.80 17.98 -3.58
C ASP A 240 -9.33 17.96 -2.13
N VAL A 241 -9.92 17.11 -1.30
CA VAL A 241 -9.52 16.98 0.10
C VAL A 241 -8.05 16.57 0.24
N LEU A 242 -7.60 15.63 -0.61
CA LEU A 242 -6.25 15.09 -0.56
C LEU A 242 -5.22 16.11 -1.02
N PHE A 243 -5.42 16.69 -2.21
CA PHE A 243 -4.41 17.54 -2.85
C PHE A 243 -4.29 18.92 -2.19
N HIS A 244 -5.38 19.47 -1.63
CA HIS A 244 -5.33 20.69 -0.84
C HIS A 244 -4.62 20.55 0.52
N LYS A 245 -4.25 19.32 0.90
CA LYS A 245 -3.50 19.11 2.15
C LYS A 245 -2.08 19.64 2.10
N ASN A 246 -1.48 19.78 0.93
CA ASN A 246 -0.16 20.36 0.68
C ASN A 246 0.97 19.74 1.53
N THR A 247 0.95 18.44 1.75
CA THR A 247 2.13 17.72 2.23
C THR A 247 3.02 17.36 1.04
N VAL A 248 4.28 16.98 1.28
CA VAL A 248 5.18 16.52 0.21
C VAL A 248 4.50 15.41 -0.60
N LEU A 249 4.02 14.36 0.05
CA LEU A 249 3.38 13.24 -0.63
C LEU A 249 2.12 13.65 -1.40
N THR A 250 1.24 14.48 -0.83
CA THR A 250 0.01 14.87 -1.53
C THR A 250 0.28 15.81 -2.70
N GLY A 251 1.36 16.60 -2.65
CA GLY A 251 1.83 17.40 -3.77
C GLY A 251 2.36 16.51 -4.91
N GLU A 252 3.20 15.52 -4.60
CA GLU A 252 3.68 14.54 -5.57
C GLU A 252 2.52 13.81 -6.25
N LEU A 253 1.57 13.27 -5.48
CA LEU A 253 0.40 12.57 -6.00
C LEU A 253 -0.46 13.47 -6.90
N ALA A 254 -0.56 14.77 -6.59
CA ALA A 254 -1.27 15.72 -7.44
C ALA A 254 -0.53 15.94 -8.77
N GLU A 255 0.81 16.13 -8.75
CA GLU A 255 1.62 16.27 -9.97
C GLU A 255 1.54 15.01 -10.84
N LEU A 256 1.69 13.83 -10.24
CA LEU A 256 1.62 12.56 -10.96
C LEU A 256 0.24 12.31 -11.56
N THR A 257 -0.83 12.67 -10.83
CA THR A 257 -2.21 12.61 -11.36
C THR A 257 -2.40 13.56 -12.55
N ALA A 258 -1.79 14.75 -12.50
CA ALA A 258 -1.84 15.70 -13.60
C ALA A 258 -1.05 15.22 -14.83
N GLU A 259 0.11 14.57 -14.66
CA GLU A 259 0.89 13.97 -15.75
C GLU A 259 0.17 12.75 -16.36
N TRP A 260 -0.50 11.95 -15.56
CA TRP A 260 -1.34 10.83 -16.02
C TRP A 260 -2.48 11.31 -16.94
N GLY A 261 -3.04 12.48 -16.69
CA GLY A 261 -3.87 13.21 -17.64
C GLY A 261 -5.33 12.77 -17.73
N HIS A 262 -5.79 11.88 -16.85
CA HIS A 262 -7.19 11.47 -16.79
C HIS A 262 -7.91 12.02 -15.56
N ASN A 263 -9.25 12.11 -15.64
CA ASN A 263 -10.02 12.83 -14.62
C ASN A 263 -10.14 12.10 -13.28
N THR A 264 -10.27 10.77 -13.30
CA THR A 264 -10.59 10.03 -12.07
C THR A 264 -9.74 8.77 -11.94
N PRO A 265 -8.71 8.79 -11.10
CA PRO A 265 -7.92 7.59 -10.81
C PRO A 265 -8.78 6.49 -10.20
N THR A 266 -8.55 5.25 -10.62
CA THR A 266 -9.01 4.05 -9.93
C THR A 266 -7.81 3.43 -9.26
N LEU A 267 -7.86 3.32 -7.93
CA LEU A 267 -6.70 2.92 -7.11
C LEU A 267 -6.67 1.40 -6.92
N PHE A 268 -6.42 0.67 -8.02
CA PHE A 268 -6.38 -0.80 -8.00
C PHE A 268 -5.34 -1.32 -7.01
N ASP A 269 -4.12 -0.84 -7.10
CA ASP A 269 -2.95 -1.34 -6.38
C ASP A 269 -2.95 -1.03 -4.90
N ALA A 270 -3.53 0.09 -4.53
CA ALA A 270 -3.56 0.54 -3.14
C ALA A 270 -4.30 -0.46 -2.22
N MET A 271 -5.22 -1.28 -2.75
CA MET A 271 -5.88 -2.33 -1.98
C MET A 271 -4.91 -3.45 -1.58
N ALA A 272 -3.96 -3.82 -2.45
CA ALA A 272 -2.99 -4.86 -2.11
C ALA A 272 -2.08 -4.41 -0.94
N VAL A 273 -1.64 -3.17 -0.95
CA VAL A 273 -0.89 -2.59 0.18
C VAL A 273 -1.77 -2.49 1.43
N ALA A 274 -3.01 -2.01 1.30
CA ALA A 274 -3.94 -1.92 2.42
C ALA A 274 -4.22 -3.30 3.06
N TYR A 275 -4.40 -4.33 2.24
CA TYR A 275 -4.57 -5.72 2.72
C TYR A 275 -3.32 -6.24 3.44
N ALA A 276 -2.13 -5.92 2.97
CA ALA A 276 -0.89 -6.33 3.63
C ALA A 276 -0.77 -5.75 5.05
N ILE A 277 -1.38 -4.58 5.29
CA ILE A 277 -1.41 -3.87 6.57
C ILE A 277 -2.59 -4.33 7.44
N GLU A 278 -3.80 -4.27 6.91
CA GLU A 278 -5.06 -4.59 7.60
C GLU A 278 -5.94 -5.52 6.74
N PRO A 279 -5.77 -6.85 6.89
CA PRO A 279 -6.50 -7.82 6.07
C PRO A 279 -8.03 -7.74 6.16
N LYS A 280 -8.56 -7.14 7.23
CA LYS A 280 -10.02 -7.00 7.40
C LYS A 280 -10.66 -6.02 6.41
N LEU A 281 -9.86 -5.21 5.72
CA LEU A 281 -10.34 -4.31 4.67
C LEU A 281 -10.86 -5.08 3.44
N CYS A 282 -10.35 -6.29 3.23
CA CYS A 282 -10.67 -7.10 2.06
C CYS A 282 -10.78 -8.60 2.45
N PRO A 283 -11.90 -9.04 3.04
CA PRO A 283 -12.10 -10.44 3.41
C PRO A 283 -11.93 -11.36 2.21
N VAL A 284 -11.21 -12.47 2.39
CA VAL A 284 -10.85 -13.37 1.29
C VAL A 284 -11.61 -14.69 1.35
N THR A 285 -11.87 -15.24 0.16
CA THR A 285 -12.41 -16.59 -0.06
C THR A 285 -11.32 -17.47 -0.64
N LYS A 286 -11.18 -18.70 -0.11
CA LYS A 286 -10.25 -19.70 -0.64
C LYS A 286 -10.79 -20.27 -1.95
N LEU A 287 -10.02 -20.19 -3.02
CA LEU A 287 -10.41 -20.61 -4.36
C LEU A 287 -9.29 -21.43 -5.00
N ARG A 288 -9.68 -22.32 -5.90
CA ARG A 288 -8.76 -22.88 -6.90
C ARG A 288 -8.79 -21.98 -8.12
N ILE A 289 -7.68 -21.31 -8.37
CA ILE A 289 -7.50 -20.40 -9.52
C ILE A 289 -6.58 -21.09 -10.54
N GLU A 290 -6.98 -20.99 -11.81
CA GLU A 290 -6.16 -21.30 -12.97
C GLU A 290 -6.06 -20.06 -13.86
N VAL A 291 -4.90 -19.89 -14.49
CA VAL A 291 -4.67 -18.83 -15.49
C VAL A 291 -4.62 -19.49 -16.85
N ASP A 292 -5.58 -19.14 -17.72
CA ASP A 292 -5.62 -19.66 -19.09
C ASP A 292 -4.61 -18.95 -20.01
N GLU A 293 -4.41 -19.48 -21.20
CA GLU A 293 -3.44 -18.94 -22.17
C GLU A 293 -3.77 -17.52 -22.66
N ALA A 294 -5.01 -17.08 -22.51
CA ALA A 294 -5.45 -15.74 -22.84
C ALA A 294 -5.30 -14.75 -21.66
N GLY A 295 -4.83 -15.20 -20.50
CA GLY A 295 -4.61 -14.38 -19.32
C GLY A 295 -5.85 -14.18 -18.44
N PHE A 296 -6.90 -14.98 -18.62
CA PHE A 296 -8.02 -14.98 -17.69
C PHE A 296 -7.71 -15.78 -16.43
N THR A 297 -8.11 -15.27 -15.30
CA THR A 297 -8.09 -16.00 -14.02
C THR A 297 -9.42 -16.69 -13.80
N ARG A 298 -9.41 -18.02 -13.82
CA ARG A 298 -10.60 -18.86 -13.72
C ARG A 298 -10.72 -19.51 -12.37
N GLU A 299 -11.88 -19.35 -11.73
CA GLU A 299 -12.26 -20.20 -10.60
C GLU A 299 -12.64 -21.60 -11.11
N VAL A 300 -11.96 -22.61 -10.66
CA VAL A 300 -12.19 -24.01 -11.05
C VAL A 300 -12.39 -24.90 -9.82
N LYS A 301 -12.90 -26.13 -10.04
CA LYS A 301 -13.04 -27.11 -8.96
C LYS A 301 -11.66 -27.67 -8.58
N GLY A 302 -11.42 -27.83 -7.28
CA GLY A 302 -10.19 -28.46 -6.76
C GLY A 302 -9.76 -27.87 -5.42
N GLU A 303 -8.63 -28.37 -4.90
CA GLU A 303 -8.04 -27.85 -3.67
C GLU A 303 -7.58 -26.40 -3.87
N PRO A 304 -7.93 -25.49 -2.96
CA PRO A 304 -7.60 -24.06 -3.08
C PRO A 304 -6.08 -23.82 -3.16
N ASN A 305 -5.67 -22.95 -4.08
CA ASN A 305 -4.29 -22.50 -4.22
C ASN A 305 -4.13 -20.98 -4.02
N ALA A 306 -5.24 -20.26 -3.89
CA ALA A 306 -5.25 -18.82 -3.63
C ALA A 306 -6.38 -18.44 -2.67
N SER A 307 -6.23 -17.29 -2.05
CA SER A 307 -7.27 -16.61 -1.26
C SER A 307 -7.59 -15.28 -1.96
N ALA A 308 -8.77 -15.16 -2.56
CA ALA A 308 -9.14 -13.98 -3.34
C ALA A 308 -10.16 -13.11 -2.60
N CYS A 309 -9.95 -11.81 -2.60
CA CYS A 309 -10.93 -10.83 -2.16
C CYS A 309 -11.89 -10.52 -3.31
N LEU A 310 -13.13 -10.96 -3.20
CA LEU A 310 -14.12 -10.82 -4.26
C LEU A 310 -15.03 -9.59 -4.10
N GLU A 311 -14.91 -8.92 -2.96
CA GLU A 311 -15.67 -7.72 -2.65
C GLU A 311 -14.94 -6.89 -1.60
N SER A 312 -14.92 -5.58 -1.78
CA SER A 312 -14.37 -4.63 -0.81
C SER A 312 -15.35 -3.50 -0.54
N ASP A 313 -15.19 -2.87 0.60
CA ASP A 313 -15.94 -1.67 1.00
C ASP A 313 -15.06 -0.43 0.72
N ALA A 314 -15.39 0.30 -0.33
CA ALA A 314 -14.64 1.49 -0.73
C ALA A 314 -14.60 2.57 0.37
N GLU A 315 -15.69 2.74 1.13
CA GLU A 315 -15.72 3.73 2.22
C GLU A 315 -14.77 3.33 3.35
N LYS A 316 -14.72 2.05 3.73
CA LYS A 316 -13.77 1.55 4.73
C LYS A 316 -12.34 1.71 4.23
N PHE A 317 -12.09 1.43 2.95
CA PHE A 317 -10.78 1.62 2.36
C PHE A 317 -10.36 3.10 2.42
N PHE A 318 -11.17 4.04 1.94
CA PHE A 318 -10.82 5.45 1.96
C PHE A 318 -10.72 6.02 3.39
N ARG A 319 -11.54 5.57 4.32
CA ARG A 319 -11.40 5.91 5.75
C ARG A 319 -10.06 5.46 6.33
N PHE A 320 -9.52 4.36 5.83
CA PHE A 320 -8.20 3.85 6.22
C PHE A 320 -7.06 4.59 5.50
N ALA A 321 -7.17 4.81 4.18
CA ALA A 321 -6.08 5.29 3.34
C ALA A 321 -5.91 6.83 3.38
N MET A 322 -7.00 7.60 3.30
CA MET A 322 -6.97 9.07 3.23
C MET A 322 -6.17 9.72 4.38
N PRO A 323 -6.39 9.37 5.67
CA PRO A 323 -5.61 9.96 6.75
C PRO A 323 -4.11 9.65 6.67
N ARG A 324 -3.74 8.50 6.07
CA ARG A 324 -2.34 8.11 5.88
C ARG A 324 -1.68 8.97 4.81
N TRP A 325 -2.28 9.08 3.62
CA TRP A 325 -1.76 9.94 2.56
C TRP A 325 -1.63 11.40 2.99
N MET A 326 -2.57 11.90 3.80
CA MET A 326 -2.58 13.28 4.28
C MET A 326 -1.62 13.55 5.45
N LYS A 327 -0.98 12.52 6.00
CA LYS A 327 -0.07 12.69 7.12
C LYS A 327 1.20 13.41 6.66
N PRO A 328 1.63 14.49 7.37
CA PRO A 328 2.91 15.11 7.07
C PRO A 328 4.05 14.09 7.17
N THR A 329 4.95 14.09 6.19
CA THR A 329 6.23 13.40 6.30
C THR A 329 7.06 14.05 7.40
N ALA A 330 7.63 13.27 8.30
CA ALA A 330 8.57 13.82 9.25
C ALA A 330 9.77 14.41 8.47
N PRO A 331 10.28 15.59 8.84
CA PRO A 331 11.46 16.14 8.18
C PRO A 331 12.59 15.13 8.24
N ALA A 332 13.35 14.99 7.14
CA ALA A 332 14.57 14.19 7.10
C ALA A 332 15.50 14.66 8.24
N LYS A 333 15.92 13.75 9.10
CA LYS A 333 16.88 14.04 10.18
C LYS A 333 18.27 14.18 9.62
#